data_6b879f1cd2c5155e9b4d7f373cc8170e
#
_entry.id   6b879f1cd2c5155e9b4d7f373cc8170e
#
_cell.length_a   1.000
_cell.length_b   1.000
_cell.length_c   1.000
_cell.angle_alpha   90.00
_cell.angle_beta   90.00
_cell.angle_gamma   90.00
#
_symmetry.space_group_name_H-M   'P 1'
#
loop_
_entity.id
_entity.type
_entity.pdbx_description
1 polymer ?
#
loop_
_entity_poly.entity_id
_entity_poly.type
_entity_poly.pdbx_seq_one_letter_code
_entity_poly.pdbx_strand_id
1 'polypeptide(L)'
;MRRLADVIPSRDRERGAISIMVAVLMVTLLGFAALAVDVGMLYTEKVQLRNGADAAAIAVAQKCAKDVNDPDCSATSTLARSLTSSNAGDGLSNVSSLALDKTARRVTVTAGAQEAGKEPNRVSLLFARALGINTTEVTASSAVEWGSPLAGPVAFPVAFSICQVKNHVDGTLQLLQNHGSNANPDCFYGPSGAPVSGGFGWLPNDAGICGGLIDLDLAEAGSDPGNNGAPDVCLATLQRWADDLSAGKDVVVLLPVFDEVSGTGSGAVYGLTSFAAFKVRGWKFSGNSDLPKSFRSTSSSVTCDGNCRGIIGSFIKYVSLAQGFALGPVDSNGATIVRLTQ
;
A
#
# COMPACT_ATOMS: atom_id res chain seq x y z
N MET A 1 74.41 -44.43 -49.88
CA MET A 1 73.97 -43.94 -48.56
C MET A 1 73.23 -42.63 -48.72
N ARG A 2 71.89 -42.64 -48.64
CA ARG A 2 71.04 -41.43 -48.72
C ARG A 2 70.70 -41.03 -47.27
N ARG A 3 71.15 -39.85 -46.83
CA ARG A 3 70.75 -39.27 -45.53
C ARG A 3 69.35 -38.69 -45.73
N LEU A 4 68.41 -39.19 -44.95
CA LEU A 4 67.13 -38.56 -44.75
C LEU A 4 67.35 -37.33 -43.83
N ALA A 5 67.04 -36.13 -44.35
CA ALA A 5 67.01 -34.93 -43.54
C ALA A 5 65.65 -34.91 -42.83
N ASP A 6 65.68 -34.99 -41.53
CA ASP A 6 64.50 -34.77 -40.67
C ASP A 6 63.99 -33.31 -40.84
N VAL A 7 62.83 -33.14 -41.42
CA VAL A 7 62.10 -31.88 -41.46
C VAL A 7 61.38 -31.75 -40.10
N ILE A 8 62.04 -31.03 -39.19
CA ILE A 8 61.35 -30.61 -37.93
C ILE A 8 60.25 -29.57 -38.29
N PRO A 9 59.02 -29.90 -38.10
CA PRO A 9 57.99 -28.89 -38.33
C PRO A 9 58.14 -27.78 -37.30
N SER A 10 58.16 -26.50 -37.77
CA SER A 10 58.29 -25.29 -36.95
C SER A 10 57.03 -25.08 -36.12
N ARG A 11 56.93 -25.72 -34.97
CA ARG A 11 55.84 -25.61 -33.97
C ARG A 11 55.86 -24.28 -33.20
N ASP A 12 56.86 -23.44 -33.41
CA ASP A 12 57.07 -22.21 -32.61
C ASP A 12 56.35 -20.97 -33.13
N ARG A 13 55.89 -20.97 -34.38
CA ARG A 13 55.14 -19.84 -34.95
C ARG A 13 53.69 -19.75 -34.49
N GLU A 14 53.05 -20.85 -34.13
CA GLU A 14 51.64 -20.88 -33.67
C GLU A 14 51.52 -20.48 -32.20
N ARG A 15 52.54 -20.72 -31.38
CA ARG A 15 52.55 -20.34 -29.95
C ARG A 15 52.54 -18.84 -29.75
N GLY A 16 53.19 -18.05 -30.61
CA GLY A 16 53.17 -16.58 -30.55
C GLY A 16 51.83 -15.99 -30.92
N ALA A 17 51.11 -16.56 -31.90
CA ALA A 17 49.78 -16.07 -32.30
C ALA A 17 48.72 -16.33 -31.22
N ILE A 18 48.77 -17.50 -30.58
CA ILE A 18 47.87 -17.84 -29.48
C ILE A 18 48.02 -16.90 -28.29
N SER A 19 49.26 -16.56 -27.90
CA SER A 19 49.52 -15.66 -26.76
C SER A 19 48.99 -14.23 -27.00
N ILE A 20 49.07 -13.74 -28.25
CA ILE A 20 48.50 -12.44 -28.62
C ILE A 20 46.95 -12.49 -28.56
N MET A 21 46.33 -13.55 -29.07
CA MET A 21 44.86 -13.71 -28.98
C MET A 21 44.40 -13.80 -27.53
N VAL A 22 45.09 -14.59 -26.69
CA VAL A 22 44.76 -14.70 -25.25
C VAL A 22 44.92 -13.35 -24.56
N ALA A 23 45.98 -12.59 -24.85
CA ALA A 23 46.19 -11.27 -24.27
C ALA A 23 45.05 -10.29 -24.63
N VAL A 24 44.65 -10.26 -25.91
CA VAL A 24 43.56 -9.39 -26.38
C VAL A 24 42.23 -9.82 -25.74
N LEU A 25 41.90 -11.11 -25.71
CA LEU A 25 40.71 -11.63 -25.06
C LEU A 25 40.67 -11.32 -23.57
N MET A 26 41.80 -11.47 -22.88
CA MET A 26 41.92 -11.18 -21.46
C MET A 26 41.65 -9.70 -21.17
N VAL A 27 42.23 -8.77 -21.94
CA VAL A 27 41.98 -7.32 -21.79
C VAL A 27 40.52 -7.00 -22.06
N THR A 28 39.92 -7.61 -23.07
CA THR A 28 38.48 -7.40 -23.40
C THR A 28 37.60 -7.91 -22.26
N LEU A 29 37.87 -9.13 -21.74
CA LEU A 29 37.07 -9.67 -20.61
C LEU A 29 37.24 -8.84 -19.33
N LEU A 30 38.44 -8.35 -19.04
CA LEU A 30 38.67 -7.45 -17.90
C LEU A 30 37.94 -6.13 -18.08
N GLY A 31 37.87 -5.61 -19.30
CA GLY A 31 37.07 -4.40 -19.61
C GLY A 31 35.60 -4.60 -19.35
N PHE A 32 35.01 -5.72 -19.77
CA PHE A 32 33.61 -6.05 -19.47
C PHE A 32 33.39 -6.29 -17.98
N ALA A 33 34.29 -6.96 -17.28
CA ALA A 33 34.18 -7.16 -15.84
C ALA A 33 34.21 -5.82 -15.08
N ALA A 34 35.10 -4.90 -15.47
CA ALA A 34 35.17 -3.56 -14.91
C ALA A 34 33.90 -2.77 -15.10
N LEU A 35 33.33 -2.80 -16.32
CA LEU A 35 32.04 -2.16 -16.60
C LEU A 35 30.90 -2.78 -15.77
N ALA A 36 30.87 -4.10 -15.64
CA ALA A 36 29.86 -4.79 -14.85
C ALA A 36 29.88 -4.38 -13.37
N VAL A 37 31.07 -4.14 -12.80
CA VAL A 37 31.19 -3.68 -11.40
C VAL A 37 30.67 -2.26 -11.24
N ASP A 38 31.06 -1.31 -12.09
CA ASP A 38 30.57 0.08 -12.00
C ASP A 38 29.05 0.14 -12.19
N VAL A 39 28.49 -0.57 -13.18
CA VAL A 39 27.05 -0.64 -13.41
C VAL A 39 26.31 -1.28 -12.23
N GLY A 40 26.86 -2.38 -11.69
CA GLY A 40 26.27 -3.07 -10.52
C GLY A 40 26.22 -2.17 -9.29
N MET A 41 27.27 -1.40 -9.04
CA MET A 41 27.33 -0.41 -7.97
C MET A 41 26.27 0.69 -8.15
N LEU A 42 26.20 1.27 -9.35
CA LEU A 42 25.20 2.29 -9.67
C LEU A 42 23.76 1.79 -9.55
N TYR A 43 23.52 0.54 -9.97
CA TYR A 43 22.20 -0.08 -9.83
C TYR A 43 21.83 -0.27 -8.37
N THR A 44 22.76 -0.75 -7.53
CA THR A 44 22.52 -0.91 -6.09
C THR A 44 22.22 0.42 -5.42
N GLU A 45 23.01 1.45 -5.72
CA GLU A 45 22.78 2.81 -5.23
C GLU A 45 21.39 3.32 -5.64
N LYS A 46 21.02 3.18 -6.91
CA LYS A 46 19.73 3.59 -7.44
C LYS A 46 18.56 2.92 -6.72
N VAL A 47 18.67 1.63 -6.39
CA VAL A 47 17.63 0.88 -5.65
C VAL A 47 17.51 1.40 -4.22
N GLN A 48 18.62 1.65 -3.53
CA GLN A 48 18.62 2.19 -2.18
C GLN A 48 17.98 3.59 -2.13
N LEU A 49 18.36 4.47 -3.08
CA LEU A 49 17.75 5.79 -3.20
C LEU A 49 16.26 5.72 -3.50
N ARG A 50 15.83 4.77 -4.33
CA ARG A 50 14.39 4.56 -4.59
C ARG A 50 13.65 4.18 -3.33
N ASN A 51 14.16 3.20 -2.57
CA ASN A 51 13.56 2.79 -1.31
C ASN A 51 13.53 3.96 -0.30
N GLY A 52 14.59 4.75 -0.24
CA GLY A 52 14.65 5.95 0.61
C GLY A 52 13.65 7.02 0.21
N ALA A 53 13.49 7.29 -1.09
CA ALA A 53 12.51 8.23 -1.60
C ALA A 53 11.07 7.76 -1.34
N ASP A 54 10.78 6.47 -1.54
CA ASP A 54 9.47 5.87 -1.27
C ASP A 54 9.12 5.98 0.21
N ALA A 55 10.03 5.59 1.10
CA ALA A 55 9.83 5.68 2.55
C ALA A 55 9.63 7.13 3.01
N ALA A 56 10.43 8.06 2.52
CA ALA A 56 10.33 9.47 2.86
C ALA A 56 9.01 10.09 2.37
N ALA A 57 8.62 9.82 1.11
CA ALA A 57 7.40 10.35 0.54
C ALA A 57 6.15 9.82 1.28
N ILE A 58 6.09 8.52 1.59
CA ILE A 58 5.00 7.92 2.36
C ILE A 58 4.93 8.54 3.76
N ALA A 59 6.05 8.67 4.46
CA ALA A 59 6.07 9.21 5.81
C ALA A 59 5.64 10.68 5.88
N VAL A 60 6.11 11.53 4.96
CA VAL A 60 5.67 12.93 4.86
C VAL A 60 4.18 13.00 4.54
N ALA A 61 3.68 12.19 3.60
CA ALA A 61 2.26 12.12 3.27
C ALA A 61 1.41 11.71 4.48
N GLN A 62 1.85 10.73 5.27
CA GLN A 62 1.17 10.32 6.50
C GLN A 62 1.13 11.43 7.56
N LYS A 63 2.23 12.20 7.70
CA LYS A 63 2.27 13.37 8.59
C LYS A 63 1.27 14.44 8.14
N CYS A 64 1.27 14.77 6.85
CA CYS A 64 0.32 15.73 6.28
C CYS A 64 -1.14 15.25 6.40
N ALA A 65 -1.38 13.97 6.23
CA ALA A 65 -2.70 13.38 6.35
C ALA A 65 -3.23 13.42 7.78
N LYS A 66 -2.33 13.33 8.78
CA LYS A 66 -2.68 13.41 10.20
C LYS A 66 -2.90 14.86 10.65
N ASP A 67 -1.98 15.74 10.31
CA ASP A 67 -2.02 17.16 10.63
C ASP A 67 -1.24 17.94 9.57
N VAL A 68 -1.95 18.79 8.84
CA VAL A 68 -1.37 19.64 7.81
C VAL A 68 -0.34 20.65 8.34
N ASN A 69 -0.35 20.89 9.66
CA ASN A 69 0.60 21.76 10.37
C ASN A 69 1.73 20.98 11.07
N ASP A 70 1.78 19.64 10.97
CA ASP A 70 2.90 18.87 11.50
C ASP A 70 4.22 19.39 10.91
N PRO A 71 5.28 19.61 11.73
CA PRO A 71 6.58 20.10 11.26
C PRO A 71 7.18 19.28 10.11
N ASP A 72 6.92 17.97 10.07
CA ASP A 72 7.37 17.10 8.99
C ASP A 72 6.43 17.09 7.78
N CYS A 73 5.25 17.72 7.85
CA CYS A 73 4.44 18.09 6.68
C CYS A 73 5.00 19.37 6.03
N SER A 74 6.25 19.35 5.62
CA SER A 74 6.95 20.50 5.07
C SER A 74 8.01 20.10 4.04
N ALA A 75 8.38 21.02 3.16
CA ALA A 75 9.46 20.82 2.19
C ALA A 75 10.85 20.66 2.84
N THR A 76 10.97 20.97 4.13
CA THR A 76 12.20 20.84 4.89
C THR A 76 12.17 19.71 5.93
N SER A 77 11.26 18.74 5.76
CA SER A 77 11.06 17.62 6.67
C SER A 77 12.38 16.94 7.08
N THR A 78 12.62 16.88 8.37
CA THR A 78 13.77 16.17 8.96
C THR A 78 13.54 14.65 8.90
N LEU A 79 12.31 14.21 9.00
CA LEU A 79 11.91 12.81 8.86
C LEU A 79 12.25 12.28 7.46
N ALA A 80 11.99 13.07 6.40
CA ALA A 80 12.34 12.68 5.03
C ALA A 80 13.85 12.45 4.88
N ARG A 81 14.69 13.34 5.43
CA ARG A 81 16.15 13.18 5.39
C ARG A 81 16.62 11.94 6.16
N SER A 82 16.07 11.73 7.35
CA SER A 82 16.41 10.57 8.16
C SER A 82 16.07 9.26 7.44
N LEU A 83 14.90 9.18 6.80
CA LEU A 83 14.46 7.96 6.12
C LEU A 83 15.26 7.70 4.84
N THR A 84 15.63 8.74 4.07
CA THR A 84 16.52 8.53 2.91
C THR A 84 17.87 7.98 3.36
N SER A 85 18.51 8.58 4.37
CA SER A 85 19.80 8.11 4.89
C SER A 85 19.73 6.71 5.49
N SER A 86 18.65 6.36 6.19
CA SER A 86 18.48 5.04 6.78
C SER A 86 18.31 3.92 5.75
N ASN A 87 17.95 4.26 4.50
CA ASN A 87 17.82 3.31 3.40
C ASN A 87 19.09 3.21 2.54
N ALA A 88 20.08 4.07 2.75
CA ALA A 88 21.40 3.97 2.14
C ALA A 88 22.27 2.98 2.90
N GLY A 89 22.95 2.07 2.19
CA GLY A 89 23.75 1.02 2.81
C GLY A 89 24.96 1.53 3.61
N ASP A 90 25.46 2.69 3.27
CA ASP A 90 26.52 3.42 3.98
C ASP A 90 25.98 4.50 4.95
N GLY A 91 24.66 4.67 5.02
CA GLY A 91 24.00 5.70 5.80
C GLY A 91 24.10 7.10 5.20
N LEU A 92 24.60 7.22 3.98
CA LEU A 92 24.82 8.50 3.31
C LEU A 92 23.88 8.66 2.12
N SER A 93 22.97 9.60 2.24
CA SER A 93 22.14 10.09 1.13
C SER A 93 21.68 11.50 1.44
N ASN A 94 21.17 12.19 0.43
CA ASN A 94 20.55 13.49 0.63
C ASN A 94 19.13 13.52 0.04
N VAL A 95 18.33 14.51 0.48
CA VAL A 95 17.09 14.87 -0.20
C VAL A 95 17.43 15.99 -1.18
N SER A 96 17.57 15.62 -2.45
CA SER A 96 17.87 16.55 -3.54
C SER A 96 16.73 17.55 -3.76
N SER A 97 15.48 17.08 -3.66
CA SER A 97 14.29 17.93 -3.66
C SER A 97 13.13 17.30 -2.90
N LEU A 98 12.29 18.14 -2.29
CA LEU A 98 11.00 17.75 -1.74
C LEU A 98 9.96 18.78 -2.18
N ALA A 99 9.10 18.40 -3.11
CA ALA A 99 7.97 19.18 -3.56
C ALA A 99 6.71 18.74 -2.84
N LEU A 100 6.06 19.64 -2.11
CA LEU A 100 4.85 19.37 -1.34
C LEU A 100 3.73 20.30 -1.80
N ASP A 101 2.68 19.73 -2.33
CA ASP A 101 1.43 20.41 -2.65
C ASP A 101 0.33 19.93 -1.68
N LYS A 102 0.04 20.77 -0.67
CA LYS A 102 -0.98 20.49 0.33
C LYS A 102 -2.39 20.56 -0.22
N THR A 103 -2.62 21.34 -1.28
CA THR A 103 -3.93 21.49 -1.93
C THR A 103 -4.23 20.27 -2.80
N ALA A 104 -3.28 19.89 -3.63
CA ALA A 104 -3.38 18.64 -4.42
C ALA A 104 -3.15 17.38 -3.56
N ARG A 105 -2.73 17.54 -2.31
CA ARG A 105 -2.41 16.43 -1.39
C ARG A 105 -1.41 15.46 -2.00
N ARG A 106 -0.31 16.03 -2.49
CA ARG A 106 0.76 15.28 -3.15
C ARG A 106 2.12 15.72 -2.64
N VAL A 107 2.99 14.76 -2.45
CA VAL A 107 4.40 14.97 -2.14
C VAL A 107 5.27 14.20 -3.11
N THR A 108 6.33 14.84 -3.60
CA THR A 108 7.36 14.19 -4.41
C THR A 108 8.69 14.39 -3.73
N VAL A 109 9.39 13.30 -3.44
CA VAL A 109 10.71 13.29 -2.84
C VAL A 109 11.71 12.77 -3.86
N THR A 110 12.79 13.50 -4.08
CA THR A 110 13.94 13.03 -4.86
C THR A 110 15.10 12.82 -3.90
N ALA A 111 15.52 11.58 -3.73
CA ALA A 111 16.73 11.21 -3.01
C ALA A 111 17.92 11.23 -3.97
N GLY A 112 19.07 11.67 -3.50
CA GLY A 112 20.33 11.70 -4.23
C GLY A 112 21.45 11.00 -3.49
N ALA A 113 22.34 10.39 -4.23
CA ALA A 113 23.54 9.77 -3.69
C ALA A 113 24.41 10.78 -2.95
N GLN A 114 25.08 10.35 -1.90
CA GLN A 114 26.00 11.16 -1.14
C GLN A 114 27.23 10.37 -0.75
N GLU A 115 28.40 10.87 -1.11
CA GLU A 115 29.68 10.38 -0.60
C GLU A 115 30.29 11.40 0.36
N ALA A 116 31.00 10.92 1.38
CA ALA A 116 31.65 11.80 2.35
C ALA A 116 32.66 12.74 1.68
N GLY A 117 32.45 14.05 1.86
CA GLY A 117 33.33 15.09 1.30
C GLY A 117 33.26 15.28 -0.23
N LYS A 118 32.23 14.75 -0.87
CA LYS A 118 31.96 14.91 -2.32
C LYS A 118 30.74 15.77 -2.58
N GLU A 119 30.59 16.16 -3.84
CA GLU A 119 29.39 16.86 -4.29
C GLU A 119 28.14 15.99 -4.15
N PRO A 120 26.97 16.56 -3.74
CA PRO A 120 25.74 15.81 -3.62
C PRO A 120 25.26 15.26 -4.97
N ASN A 121 24.46 14.18 -4.91
CA ASN A 121 23.86 13.47 -6.02
C ASN A 121 24.86 12.74 -6.94
N ARG A 122 26.11 12.59 -6.54
CA ARG A 122 27.14 11.97 -7.38
C ARG A 122 27.79 10.77 -6.69
N VAL A 123 28.11 9.77 -7.53
CA VAL A 123 28.82 8.55 -7.13
C VAL A 123 30.12 8.45 -7.90
N SER A 124 31.20 8.15 -7.20
CA SER A 124 32.53 7.90 -7.79
C SER A 124 32.56 6.55 -8.48
N LEU A 125 33.07 6.51 -9.71
CA LEU A 125 33.22 5.28 -10.49
C LEU A 125 34.59 4.67 -10.23
N LEU A 126 34.66 3.34 -10.10
CA LEU A 126 35.91 2.63 -9.80
C LEU A 126 36.78 2.44 -11.04
N PHE A 127 36.20 1.99 -12.11
CA PHE A 127 36.92 1.59 -13.33
C PHE A 127 36.74 2.61 -14.47
N ALA A 128 35.56 3.20 -14.63
CA ALA A 128 35.30 4.18 -15.70
C ALA A 128 36.18 5.43 -15.57
N ARG A 129 36.75 5.71 -14.38
CA ARG A 129 37.75 6.78 -14.19
C ARG A 129 39.01 6.58 -15.04
N ALA A 130 39.33 5.34 -15.41
CA ALA A 130 40.45 5.09 -16.33
C ALA A 130 40.20 5.62 -17.75
N LEU A 131 38.91 5.87 -18.07
CA LEU A 131 38.44 6.51 -19.31
C LEU A 131 38.15 8.01 -19.13
N GLY A 132 38.49 8.58 -17.95
CA GLY A 132 38.24 9.99 -17.64
C GLY A 132 36.86 10.29 -17.05
N ILE A 133 36.01 9.27 -16.83
CA ILE A 133 34.68 9.41 -16.22
C ILE A 133 34.81 9.14 -14.72
N ASN A 134 34.98 10.19 -13.94
CA ASN A 134 35.28 10.07 -12.51
C ASN A 134 34.04 9.84 -11.65
N THR A 135 32.93 10.51 -11.97
CA THR A 135 31.66 10.46 -11.22
C THR A 135 30.48 10.47 -12.15
N THR A 136 29.36 9.98 -11.68
CA THR A 136 28.08 10.10 -12.36
C THR A 136 26.99 10.55 -11.37
N GLU A 137 25.96 11.20 -11.87
CA GLU A 137 24.79 11.59 -11.06
C GLU A 137 23.86 10.40 -10.86
N VAL A 138 23.45 10.17 -9.59
CA VAL A 138 22.48 9.14 -9.23
C VAL A 138 21.44 9.73 -8.30
N THR A 139 20.21 9.77 -8.79
CA THR A 139 19.03 10.22 -8.03
C THR A 139 17.86 9.27 -8.27
N ALA A 140 16.92 9.22 -7.34
CA ALA A 140 15.67 8.51 -7.51
C ALA A 140 14.52 9.32 -6.92
N SER A 141 13.39 9.35 -7.62
CA SER A 141 12.21 10.11 -7.21
C SER A 141 11.06 9.18 -6.89
N SER A 142 10.26 9.58 -5.91
CA SER A 142 9.01 8.95 -5.54
C SER A 142 7.93 10.00 -5.33
N ALA A 143 6.72 9.71 -5.79
CA ALA A 143 5.58 10.56 -5.56
C ALA A 143 4.47 9.80 -4.85
N VAL A 144 3.86 10.46 -3.88
CA VAL A 144 2.78 9.93 -3.04
C VAL A 144 1.64 10.93 -3.03
N GLU A 145 0.42 10.42 -3.13
CA GLU A 145 -0.79 11.18 -2.85
C GLU A 145 -1.51 10.62 -1.64
N TRP A 146 -2.28 11.49 -0.97
CA TRP A 146 -3.07 11.08 0.20
C TRP A 146 -4.44 11.76 0.20
N GLY A 147 -5.41 11.09 0.82
CA GLY A 147 -6.77 11.61 0.97
C GLY A 147 -7.74 10.55 1.46
N SER A 148 -8.95 10.96 1.80
CA SER A 148 -10.03 10.02 2.07
C SER A 148 -10.69 9.59 0.76
N PRO A 149 -11.09 8.31 0.64
CA PRO A 149 -11.80 7.84 -0.54
C PRO A 149 -13.16 8.52 -0.66
N LEU A 150 -13.49 9.00 -1.85
CA LEU A 150 -14.81 9.53 -2.22
C LEU A 150 -15.62 8.53 -3.04
N ALA A 151 -14.96 7.81 -3.93
CA ALA A 151 -15.58 6.80 -4.76
C ALA A 151 -14.61 5.66 -5.02
N GLY A 152 -15.14 4.45 -5.18
CA GLY A 152 -14.33 3.28 -5.53
C GLY A 152 -15.03 1.95 -5.30
N PRO A 153 -14.37 0.86 -5.70
CA PRO A 153 -14.91 -0.48 -5.56
C PRO A 153 -14.81 -0.96 -4.12
N VAL A 154 -15.94 -1.40 -3.56
CA VAL A 154 -15.97 -2.12 -2.28
C VAL A 154 -15.97 -3.62 -2.53
N ALA A 155 -15.14 -4.34 -1.79
CA ALA A 155 -14.98 -5.78 -1.91
C ALA A 155 -16.08 -6.56 -1.17
N PHE A 156 -16.92 -5.87 -0.38
CA PHE A 156 -17.98 -6.46 0.40
C PHE A 156 -19.13 -5.47 0.58
N PRO A 157 -20.38 -5.84 0.29
CA PRO A 157 -21.50 -4.92 0.18
C PRO A 157 -22.16 -4.64 1.53
N VAL A 158 -21.42 -4.11 2.47
CA VAL A 158 -21.89 -3.78 3.81
C VAL A 158 -21.52 -2.34 4.16
N ALA A 159 -22.50 -1.55 4.56
CA ALA A 159 -22.30 -0.21 5.12
C ALA A 159 -22.50 -0.25 6.64
N PHE A 160 -21.67 0.51 7.36
CA PHE A 160 -21.74 0.62 8.83
C PHE A 160 -22.23 1.98 9.26
N SER A 161 -22.94 1.99 10.41
CA SER A 161 -23.33 3.25 11.04
C SER A 161 -22.10 4.02 11.52
N ILE A 162 -22.08 5.33 11.32
CA ILE A 162 -21.05 6.24 11.81
C ILE A 162 -20.83 6.08 13.33
N CYS A 163 -21.84 5.65 14.06
CA CYS A 163 -21.77 5.40 15.50
C CYS A 163 -20.83 4.28 15.90
N GLN A 164 -20.59 3.35 15.00
CA GLN A 164 -19.65 2.25 15.22
C GLN A 164 -18.21 2.62 14.82
N VAL A 165 -18.05 3.67 14.04
CA VAL A 165 -16.75 4.11 13.50
C VAL A 165 -16.19 5.29 14.29
N LYS A 166 -17.03 6.27 14.60
CA LYS A 166 -16.59 7.51 15.27
C LYS A 166 -16.00 7.21 16.64
N ASN A 167 -14.78 7.72 16.90
CA ASN A 167 -13.98 7.49 18.09
C ASN A 167 -13.47 6.05 18.27
N HIS A 168 -13.60 5.19 17.26
CA HIS A 168 -13.12 3.81 17.31
C HIS A 168 -12.06 3.49 16.22
N VAL A 169 -11.47 4.51 15.61
CA VAL A 169 -10.40 4.37 14.61
C VAL A 169 -9.02 4.29 15.28
N ASP A 170 -8.96 3.60 16.41
CA ASP A 170 -7.77 3.44 17.26
C ASP A 170 -7.14 2.03 17.19
N GLY A 171 -7.71 1.16 16.37
CA GLY A 171 -7.28 -0.24 16.24
C GLY A 171 -7.87 -1.18 17.31
N THR A 172 -8.74 -0.69 18.20
CA THR A 172 -9.40 -1.53 19.21
C THR A 172 -10.27 -2.60 18.54
N LEU A 173 -10.14 -3.83 19.02
CA LEU A 173 -10.95 -4.95 18.53
C LEU A 173 -12.39 -4.81 18.98
N GLN A 174 -13.33 -4.87 18.02
CA GLN A 174 -14.75 -4.69 18.27
C GLN A 174 -15.60 -5.62 17.41
N LEU A 175 -16.84 -5.77 17.82
CA LEU A 175 -17.89 -6.47 17.08
C LEU A 175 -18.86 -5.46 16.46
N LEU A 176 -18.93 -5.43 15.16
CA LEU A 176 -19.92 -4.64 14.40
C LEU A 176 -21.17 -5.50 14.24
N GLN A 177 -22.23 -5.16 14.98
CA GLN A 177 -23.46 -5.96 14.97
C GLN A 177 -24.48 -5.46 13.94
N ASN A 178 -25.18 -6.40 13.33
CA ASN A 178 -26.16 -6.18 12.29
C ASN A 178 -27.46 -5.53 12.80
N HIS A 179 -28.01 -6.01 13.90
CA HIS A 179 -29.35 -5.65 14.34
C HIS A 179 -29.44 -5.39 15.84
N GLY A 180 -30.45 -4.62 16.19
CA GLY A 180 -30.99 -4.43 17.51
C GLY A 180 -31.24 -2.97 17.82
N SER A 181 -32.35 -2.69 18.45
CA SER A 181 -32.66 -1.37 19.04
C SER A 181 -31.58 -0.89 20.02
N ASN A 182 -30.69 -1.79 20.43
CA ASN A 182 -29.59 -1.52 21.38
C ASN A 182 -28.22 -1.40 20.69
N ALA A 183 -28.16 -1.50 19.36
CA ALA A 183 -26.84 -1.44 18.68
C ALA A 183 -26.15 -0.09 18.87
N ASN A 184 -26.92 1.00 18.97
CA ASN A 184 -26.40 2.35 19.18
C ASN A 184 -27.45 3.25 19.89
N PRO A 185 -27.77 2.99 21.18
CA PRO A 185 -28.90 3.67 21.85
C PRO A 185 -28.72 5.19 21.99
N ASP A 186 -27.47 5.65 22.03
CA ASP A 186 -27.11 7.07 22.24
C ASP A 186 -26.43 7.69 21.02
N CYS A 187 -26.73 7.21 19.83
CA CYS A 187 -26.11 7.72 18.62
C CYS A 187 -26.92 8.86 17.99
N PHE A 188 -26.42 10.08 18.11
CA PHE A 188 -26.98 11.31 17.58
C PHE A 188 -26.03 12.00 16.60
N TYR A 189 -25.41 11.23 15.71
CA TYR A 189 -24.44 11.73 14.74
C TYR A 189 -25.00 11.92 13.33
N GLY A 190 -26.30 11.71 13.15
CA GLY A 190 -26.96 12.00 11.90
C GLY A 190 -27.03 13.50 11.58
N PRO A 191 -27.51 13.86 10.38
CA PRO A 191 -27.68 15.25 9.99
C PRO A 191 -28.46 16.06 11.05
N SER A 192 -27.95 17.24 11.39
CA SER A 192 -28.50 18.10 12.45
C SER A 192 -28.62 17.45 13.85
N GLY A 193 -27.82 16.41 14.13
CA GLY A 193 -27.87 15.69 15.41
C GLY A 193 -29.01 14.67 15.49
N ALA A 194 -29.56 14.24 14.37
CA ALA A 194 -30.57 13.20 14.34
C ALA A 194 -30.03 11.84 14.83
N PRO A 195 -30.87 11.00 15.46
CA PRO A 195 -30.46 9.67 15.85
C PRO A 195 -30.19 8.81 14.61
N VAL A 196 -29.09 8.02 14.61
CA VAL A 196 -28.76 7.06 13.57
C VAL A 196 -29.06 5.66 14.05
N SER A 197 -30.07 5.05 13.46
CA SER A 197 -30.53 3.71 13.83
C SER A 197 -29.80 2.61 13.07
N GLY A 198 -29.61 1.46 13.72
CA GLY A 198 -29.00 0.27 13.12
C GLY A 198 -27.50 0.18 13.28
N GLY A 199 -26.97 -1.00 13.09
CA GLY A 199 -25.55 -1.30 13.20
C GLY A 199 -24.86 -1.34 11.85
N PHE A 200 -25.32 -2.22 10.94
CA PHE A 200 -24.92 -2.26 9.54
C PHE A 200 -26.07 -2.66 8.62
N GLY A 201 -25.95 -2.31 7.35
CA GLY A 201 -26.88 -2.68 6.30
C GLY A 201 -26.19 -3.31 5.11
N TRP A 202 -26.87 -4.24 4.45
CA TRP A 202 -26.45 -4.78 3.18
C TRP A 202 -26.75 -3.80 2.06
N LEU A 203 -25.78 -3.55 1.21
CA LEU A 203 -25.91 -2.76 -0.01
C LEU A 203 -26.16 -3.70 -1.20
N PRO A 204 -26.77 -3.20 -2.29
CA PRO A 204 -26.86 -3.95 -3.53
C PRO A 204 -25.49 -4.34 -4.04
N ASN A 205 -25.38 -5.54 -4.60
CA ASN A 205 -24.18 -5.98 -5.32
C ASN A 205 -24.29 -5.62 -6.79
N ASP A 206 -23.17 -5.35 -7.42
CA ASP A 206 -23.09 -5.34 -8.87
C ASP A 206 -23.33 -6.76 -9.43
N ALA A 207 -23.88 -6.86 -10.62
CA ALA A 207 -24.29 -8.13 -11.18
C ALA A 207 -23.15 -9.17 -11.21
N GLY A 208 -23.30 -10.25 -10.44
CA GLY A 208 -22.35 -11.35 -10.37
C GLY A 208 -21.04 -11.07 -9.61
N ILE A 209 -20.94 -9.94 -8.91
CA ILE A 209 -19.74 -9.52 -8.17
C ILE A 209 -20.12 -9.34 -6.68
N CYS A 210 -19.25 -9.77 -5.76
CA CYS A 210 -19.36 -9.41 -4.36
C CYS A 210 -18.91 -7.96 -4.18
N GLY A 211 -19.81 -7.10 -3.70
CA GLY A 211 -19.58 -5.67 -3.60
C GLY A 211 -20.02 -4.90 -4.85
N GLY A 212 -19.42 -3.78 -5.08
CA GLY A 212 -19.77 -2.90 -6.19
C GLY A 212 -19.08 -1.56 -6.13
N LEU A 213 -19.37 -0.69 -7.10
CA LEU A 213 -18.87 0.67 -7.12
C LEU A 213 -19.72 1.53 -6.20
N ILE A 214 -19.11 2.19 -5.24
CA ILE A 214 -19.71 3.15 -4.35
C ILE A 214 -19.14 4.54 -4.65
N ASP A 215 -20.04 5.53 -4.71
CA ASP A 215 -19.72 6.94 -4.92
C ASP A 215 -20.44 7.76 -3.85
N LEU A 216 -19.69 8.43 -2.97
CA LEU A 216 -20.26 9.24 -1.90
C LEU A 216 -20.94 10.52 -2.42
N ASP A 217 -20.56 11.01 -3.61
CA ASP A 217 -21.21 12.19 -4.22
C ASP A 217 -22.63 11.86 -4.70
N LEU A 218 -22.94 10.58 -4.95
CA LEU A 218 -24.29 10.11 -5.23
C LEU A 218 -25.12 9.92 -3.94
N ALA A 219 -24.48 10.00 -2.79
CA ALA A 219 -24.95 10.11 -1.41
C ALA A 219 -25.95 9.04 -0.92
N GLU A 220 -26.55 8.25 -1.77
CA GLU A 220 -27.58 7.30 -1.39
C GLU A 220 -27.34 5.91 -1.99
N ALA A 221 -27.35 4.91 -1.15
CA ALA A 221 -27.34 3.51 -1.57
C ALA A 221 -28.57 2.80 -1.03
N GLY A 222 -29.32 2.13 -1.91
CA GLY A 222 -30.42 1.28 -1.52
C GLY A 222 -29.97 0.14 -0.60
N SER A 223 -30.90 -0.46 0.13
CA SER A 223 -30.62 -1.68 0.89
C SER A 223 -30.96 -2.92 0.08
N ASP A 224 -30.19 -3.99 0.27
CA ASP A 224 -30.59 -5.33 -0.16
C ASP A 224 -31.49 -5.94 0.92
N PRO A 225 -32.80 -6.12 0.64
CA PRO A 225 -33.78 -6.44 1.66
C PRO A 225 -33.71 -7.89 2.13
N GLY A 226 -33.85 -8.06 3.43
CA GLY A 226 -34.17 -9.33 4.03
C GLY A 226 -33.00 -10.32 4.12
N ASN A 227 -31.83 -9.93 3.77
CA ASN A 227 -30.67 -10.82 3.80
C ASN A 227 -29.91 -10.65 5.14
N ASN A 228 -30.35 -11.41 6.15
CA ASN A 228 -29.58 -11.54 7.39
C ASN A 228 -28.29 -12.35 7.18
N GLY A 229 -28.04 -12.86 5.98
CA GLY A 229 -26.89 -13.63 5.56
C GLY A 229 -26.04 -12.90 4.51
N ALA A 230 -24.82 -13.31 4.36
CA ALA A 230 -23.98 -12.84 3.26
C ALA A 230 -24.59 -13.26 1.91
N PRO A 231 -24.61 -12.38 0.89
CA PRO A 231 -25.03 -12.76 -0.44
C PRO A 231 -24.23 -13.93 -0.99
N ASP A 232 -24.87 -14.83 -1.74
CA ASP A 232 -24.19 -16.04 -2.26
C ASP A 232 -23.00 -15.70 -3.15
N VAL A 233 -23.05 -14.59 -3.90
CA VAL A 233 -21.93 -14.08 -4.70
C VAL A 233 -20.70 -13.70 -3.85
N CYS A 234 -20.87 -13.50 -2.54
CA CYS A 234 -19.80 -13.17 -1.62
C CYS A 234 -19.14 -14.37 -0.94
N LEU A 235 -19.68 -15.60 -1.12
CA LEU A 235 -19.14 -16.78 -0.44
C LEU A 235 -17.67 -17.05 -0.81
N ALA A 236 -17.29 -16.86 -2.07
CA ALA A 236 -15.91 -17.03 -2.51
C ALA A 236 -14.97 -15.98 -1.89
N THR A 237 -15.45 -14.75 -1.67
CA THR A 237 -14.69 -13.69 -0.99
C THR A 237 -14.49 -14.02 0.48
N LEU A 238 -15.53 -14.49 1.17
CA LEU A 238 -15.46 -14.91 2.56
C LEU A 238 -14.54 -16.13 2.75
N GLN A 239 -14.56 -17.09 1.81
CA GLN A 239 -13.66 -18.24 1.86
C GLN A 239 -12.20 -17.77 1.73
N ARG A 240 -11.89 -16.90 0.78
CA ARG A 240 -10.53 -16.34 0.63
C ARG A 240 -10.08 -15.59 1.88
N TRP A 241 -10.97 -14.82 2.51
CA TRP A 241 -10.65 -14.14 3.78
C TRP A 241 -10.36 -15.14 4.90
N ALA A 242 -11.12 -16.24 4.99
CA ALA A 242 -10.87 -17.29 5.96
C ALA A 242 -9.51 -17.96 5.75
N ASP A 243 -9.15 -18.24 4.50
CA ASP A 243 -7.87 -18.84 4.13
C ASP A 243 -6.71 -17.91 4.44
N ASP A 244 -6.81 -16.62 4.11
CA ASP A 244 -5.79 -15.61 4.41
C ASP A 244 -5.61 -15.42 5.92
N LEU A 245 -6.71 -15.30 6.68
CA LEU A 245 -6.65 -15.19 8.15
C LEU A 245 -6.08 -16.44 8.81
N SER A 246 -6.39 -17.64 8.28
CA SER A 246 -5.83 -18.92 8.75
C SER A 246 -4.33 -19.02 8.45
N ALA A 247 -3.88 -18.41 7.36
CA ALA A 247 -2.46 -18.30 7.00
C ALA A 247 -1.72 -17.18 7.75
N GLY A 248 -2.38 -16.48 8.69
CA GLY A 248 -1.80 -15.39 9.46
C GLY A 248 -1.66 -14.07 8.70
N LYS A 249 -2.29 -13.95 7.54
CA LYS A 249 -2.31 -12.71 6.76
C LYS A 249 -3.38 -11.76 7.28
N ASP A 250 -3.18 -10.48 7.05
CA ASP A 250 -4.17 -9.46 7.36
C ASP A 250 -5.18 -9.32 6.21
N VAL A 251 -6.46 -9.26 6.57
CA VAL A 251 -7.55 -8.92 5.66
C VAL A 251 -8.04 -7.53 6.02
N VAL A 252 -7.79 -6.56 5.15
CA VAL A 252 -8.23 -5.18 5.31
C VAL A 252 -9.17 -4.82 4.17
N VAL A 253 -10.33 -4.27 4.52
CA VAL A 253 -11.36 -3.87 3.56
C VAL A 253 -11.79 -2.42 3.80
N LEU A 254 -12.13 -1.72 2.72
CA LEU A 254 -12.80 -0.43 2.82
C LEU A 254 -14.30 -0.66 2.77
N LEU A 255 -15.00 -0.13 3.75
CA LEU A 255 -16.42 -0.30 3.94
C LEU A 255 -17.08 1.07 4.01
N PRO A 256 -18.21 1.31 3.28
CA PRO A 256 -18.94 2.56 3.36
C PRO A 256 -19.52 2.76 4.75
N VAL A 257 -19.58 4.02 5.15
CA VAL A 257 -20.14 4.48 6.42
C VAL A 257 -21.34 5.35 6.13
N PHE A 258 -22.45 5.09 6.81
CA PHE A 258 -23.66 5.90 6.72
C PHE A 258 -23.91 6.69 8.02
N ASP A 259 -24.47 7.86 7.89
CA ASP A 259 -24.94 8.70 9.01
C ASP A 259 -26.47 8.94 8.98
N GLU A 260 -27.13 8.53 7.89
CA GLU A 260 -28.57 8.63 7.74
C GLU A 260 -29.16 7.34 7.18
N VAL A 261 -30.36 7.00 7.64
CA VAL A 261 -31.18 5.93 7.08
C VAL A 261 -32.60 6.44 6.91
N SER A 262 -33.10 6.44 5.69
CA SER A 262 -34.46 6.72 5.35
C SER A 262 -35.22 5.47 4.92
N GLY A 263 -36.48 5.35 5.25
CA GLY A 263 -37.30 4.16 4.95
C GLY A 263 -37.02 2.99 5.90
N THR A 264 -37.59 1.83 5.60
CA THR A 264 -37.46 0.59 6.38
C THR A 264 -37.47 -0.64 5.47
N GLY A 265 -36.80 -1.70 5.90
CA GLY A 265 -36.73 -3.01 5.18
C GLY A 265 -36.14 -2.83 3.77
N SER A 266 -36.86 -3.33 2.75
CA SER A 266 -36.43 -3.28 1.35
C SER A 266 -36.43 -1.88 0.74
N GLY A 267 -37.08 -0.94 1.38
CA GLY A 267 -37.13 0.48 0.95
C GLY A 267 -36.18 1.36 1.76
N ALA A 268 -35.31 0.78 2.59
CA ALA A 268 -34.30 1.56 3.30
C ALA A 268 -33.24 2.08 2.35
N VAL A 269 -32.87 3.35 2.53
CA VAL A 269 -31.84 4.05 1.78
C VAL A 269 -30.83 4.59 2.78
N TYR A 270 -29.56 4.31 2.56
CA TYR A 270 -28.44 4.75 3.40
C TYR A 270 -27.79 6.00 2.83
N GLY A 271 -27.76 7.07 3.61
CA GLY A 271 -26.93 8.24 3.31
C GLY A 271 -25.48 7.95 3.64
N LEU A 272 -24.66 7.78 2.60
CA LEU A 272 -23.23 7.44 2.75
C LEU A 272 -22.41 8.71 2.93
N THR A 273 -21.50 8.71 3.91
CA THR A 273 -20.72 9.91 4.26
C THR A 273 -19.21 9.71 4.15
N SER A 274 -18.72 8.48 4.34
CA SER A 274 -17.30 8.19 4.27
C SER A 274 -17.02 6.70 4.01
N PHE A 275 -15.75 6.35 3.87
CA PHE A 275 -15.29 4.97 3.92
C PHE A 275 -14.42 4.75 5.15
N ALA A 276 -14.65 3.65 5.85
CA ALA A 276 -13.79 3.20 6.94
C ALA A 276 -12.97 1.99 6.53
N ALA A 277 -11.71 1.96 6.92
CA ALA A 277 -10.86 0.78 6.74
C ALA A 277 -11.01 -0.15 7.93
N PHE A 278 -11.37 -1.39 7.65
CA PHE A 278 -11.63 -2.39 8.67
C PHE A 278 -10.72 -3.61 8.50
N LYS A 279 -9.96 -3.91 9.53
CA LYS A 279 -9.10 -5.09 9.61
C LYS A 279 -9.91 -6.23 10.20
N VAL A 280 -10.36 -7.13 9.34
CA VAL A 280 -11.23 -8.25 9.67
C VAL A 280 -10.49 -9.30 10.50
N ARG A 281 -11.17 -9.86 11.51
CA ARG A 281 -10.70 -10.97 12.34
C ARG A 281 -11.71 -12.12 12.43
N GLY A 282 -12.93 -11.91 11.99
CA GLY A 282 -13.96 -12.92 11.97
C GLY A 282 -15.31 -12.35 11.57
N TRP A 283 -16.26 -13.22 11.40
CA TRP A 283 -17.65 -12.85 11.11
C TRP A 283 -18.60 -13.99 11.48
N LYS A 284 -19.85 -13.66 11.62
CA LYS A 284 -20.96 -14.59 11.70
C LYS A 284 -22.18 -13.99 11.04
N PHE A 285 -22.64 -14.65 9.98
CA PHE A 285 -23.87 -14.30 9.27
C PHE A 285 -24.91 -15.37 9.49
N SER A 286 -26.17 -15.13 9.12
CA SER A 286 -27.21 -16.13 9.19
C SER A 286 -26.99 -17.27 8.18
N GLY A 287 -27.50 -18.45 8.51
CA GLY A 287 -27.24 -19.69 7.76
C GLY A 287 -26.43 -20.69 8.58
N ASN A 288 -25.94 -21.76 7.94
CA ASN A 288 -25.11 -22.77 8.61
C ASN A 288 -23.85 -22.13 9.22
N SER A 289 -23.44 -22.65 10.36
CA SER A 289 -22.26 -22.16 11.10
C SER A 289 -20.92 -22.43 10.43
N ASP A 290 -20.93 -23.15 9.30
CA ASP A 290 -19.73 -23.53 8.58
C ASP A 290 -19.20 -22.39 7.71
N LEU A 291 -17.88 -22.39 7.48
CA LEU A 291 -17.25 -21.51 6.52
C LEU A 291 -17.91 -21.64 5.14
N PRO A 292 -18.11 -20.54 4.42
CA PRO A 292 -17.61 -19.20 4.69
C PRO A 292 -18.59 -18.29 5.45
N LYS A 293 -19.77 -18.75 5.87
CA LYS A 293 -20.79 -17.92 6.55
C LYS A 293 -20.44 -17.59 8.00
N SER A 294 -19.51 -18.33 8.61
CA SER A 294 -18.99 -18.06 9.95
C SER A 294 -17.50 -18.38 10.01
N PHE A 295 -16.73 -17.49 10.58
CA PHE A 295 -15.29 -17.66 10.82
C PHE A 295 -14.83 -16.79 11.98
N ARG A 296 -13.91 -17.29 12.81
CA ARG A 296 -13.24 -16.53 13.85
C ARG A 296 -11.76 -16.89 13.91
N SER A 297 -10.90 -15.88 13.77
CA SER A 297 -9.47 -16.06 14.00
C SER A 297 -9.21 -16.45 15.46
N THR A 298 -8.27 -17.35 15.70
CA THR A 298 -7.85 -17.80 17.03
C THR A 298 -7.29 -16.66 17.88
N SER A 299 -6.83 -15.58 17.27
CA SER A 299 -6.33 -14.38 17.96
C SER A 299 -7.42 -13.42 18.40
N SER A 300 -8.69 -13.68 18.09
CA SER A 300 -9.81 -12.81 18.49
C SER A 300 -10.28 -13.12 19.90
N SER A 301 -10.24 -12.13 20.79
CA SER A 301 -10.85 -12.18 22.12
C SER A 301 -12.34 -11.85 22.13
N VAL A 302 -12.84 -11.26 21.04
CA VAL A 302 -14.25 -10.90 20.87
C VAL A 302 -14.98 -12.06 20.22
N THR A 303 -16.19 -12.40 20.71
CA THR A 303 -17.02 -13.48 20.22
C THR A 303 -18.36 -12.96 19.71
N CYS A 304 -18.95 -13.73 18.79
CA CYS A 304 -20.29 -13.48 18.27
C CYS A 304 -21.07 -14.81 18.33
N ASP A 305 -21.65 -15.14 19.51
CA ASP A 305 -22.25 -16.43 19.81
C ASP A 305 -23.80 -16.38 19.74
N GLY A 306 -24.45 -17.54 19.69
CA GLY A 306 -25.90 -17.64 19.69
C GLY A 306 -26.55 -16.93 18.48
N ASN A 307 -27.47 -16.02 18.76
CA ASN A 307 -28.18 -15.22 17.74
C ASN A 307 -27.41 -13.99 17.26
N CYS A 308 -26.18 -13.78 17.73
CA CYS A 308 -25.34 -12.71 17.25
C CYS A 308 -25.08 -12.85 15.74
N ARG A 309 -25.07 -11.72 15.04
CA ARG A 309 -24.66 -11.57 13.64
C ARG A 309 -23.81 -10.33 13.52
N GLY A 310 -22.68 -10.44 12.84
CA GLY A 310 -21.78 -9.30 12.71
C GLY A 310 -20.41 -9.66 12.17
N ILE A 311 -19.55 -8.66 12.13
CA ILE A 311 -18.15 -8.76 11.72
C ILE A 311 -17.26 -8.33 12.88
N ILE A 312 -16.25 -9.13 13.18
CA ILE A 312 -15.28 -8.88 14.24
C ILE A 312 -14.00 -8.32 13.60
N GLY A 313 -13.47 -7.26 14.15
CA GLY A 313 -12.25 -6.64 13.66
C GLY A 313 -11.97 -5.30 14.31
N SER A 314 -11.12 -4.50 13.70
CA SER A 314 -10.77 -3.17 14.19
C SER A 314 -10.71 -2.16 13.05
N PHE A 315 -11.15 -0.93 13.32
CA PHE A 315 -10.96 0.15 12.38
C PHE A 315 -9.51 0.64 12.43
N ILE A 316 -8.97 0.94 11.26
CA ILE A 316 -7.62 1.50 11.08
C ILE A 316 -7.70 2.78 10.26
N LYS A 317 -6.83 3.75 10.59
CA LYS A 317 -6.87 5.07 9.95
C LYS A 317 -6.22 5.08 8.57
N TYR A 318 -5.06 4.44 8.45
CA TYR A 318 -4.25 4.51 7.25
C TYR A 318 -4.21 3.17 6.52
N VAL A 319 -4.45 3.22 5.22
CA VAL A 319 -4.40 2.05 4.35
C VAL A 319 -3.61 2.36 3.08
N SER A 320 -2.88 1.39 2.62
CA SER A 320 -2.14 1.43 1.35
C SER A 320 -2.89 0.68 0.25
N LEU A 321 -4.22 0.70 0.27
CA LEU A 321 -5.05 0.11 -0.78
C LEU A 321 -5.05 1.08 -1.95
N ALA A 322 -4.38 0.71 -3.01
CA ALA A 322 -3.90 1.68 -3.96
C ALA A 322 -4.81 1.91 -5.16
N GLN A 323 -5.70 0.98 -5.52
CA GLN A 323 -6.28 1.02 -6.86
C GLN A 323 -7.80 1.22 -6.84
N GLY A 324 -8.26 2.07 -7.75
CA GLY A 324 -9.68 2.24 -8.05
C GLY A 324 -10.41 3.28 -7.21
N PHE A 325 -9.79 3.94 -6.22
CA PHE A 325 -10.45 4.98 -5.42
C PHE A 325 -10.10 6.39 -5.90
N ALA A 326 -11.12 7.22 -6.09
CA ALA A 326 -10.99 8.66 -6.15
C ALA A 326 -10.75 9.22 -4.74
N LEU A 327 -9.79 10.13 -4.59
CA LEU A 327 -9.42 10.70 -3.30
C LEU A 327 -9.88 12.14 -3.16
N GLY A 328 -10.49 12.44 -2.02
CA GLY A 328 -10.92 13.75 -1.60
C GLY A 328 -10.14 14.32 -0.42
N PRO A 329 -10.64 15.38 0.21
CA PRO A 329 -10.11 15.90 1.46
C PRO A 329 -10.03 14.81 2.54
N VAL A 330 -9.09 14.96 3.47
CA VAL A 330 -8.98 14.00 4.58
C VAL A 330 -10.16 14.17 5.53
N ASP A 331 -10.91 13.09 5.72
CA ASP A 331 -11.98 13.00 6.71
C ASP A 331 -11.41 12.49 8.06
N SER A 332 -11.79 13.15 9.15
CA SER A 332 -11.36 12.78 10.49
C SER A 332 -11.90 11.42 10.94
N ASN A 333 -13.08 11.04 10.49
CA ASN A 333 -13.79 9.80 10.83
C ASN A 333 -13.60 8.68 9.80
N GLY A 334 -13.14 9.03 8.60
CA GLY A 334 -12.94 8.09 7.50
C GLY A 334 -11.52 7.51 7.44
N ALA A 335 -11.35 6.51 6.59
CA ALA A 335 -10.04 6.02 6.21
C ALA A 335 -9.23 7.08 5.46
N THR A 336 -7.92 7.01 5.55
CA THR A 336 -7.01 7.80 4.73
C THR A 336 -6.15 6.85 3.91
N ILE A 337 -6.22 7.01 2.60
CA ILE A 337 -5.35 6.30 1.66
C ILE A 337 -4.08 7.13 1.48
N VAL A 338 -2.94 6.45 1.57
CA VAL A 338 -1.61 6.98 1.23
C VAL A 338 -1.03 6.04 0.20
N ARG A 339 -0.86 6.49 -1.04
CA ARG A 339 -0.43 5.62 -2.13
C ARG A 339 0.67 6.22 -2.98
N LEU A 340 1.57 5.37 -3.45
CA LEU A 340 2.56 5.71 -4.46
C LEU A 340 1.86 5.97 -5.80
N THR A 341 2.31 7.00 -6.51
CA THR A 341 1.79 7.40 -7.83
C THR A 341 2.84 7.31 -8.93
N GLN A 342 4.10 6.97 -8.58
CA GLN A 342 5.22 6.76 -9.51
C GLN A 342 6.04 5.53 -9.11
#